data_b07e64698eb05116310addc004e91e0e
#
_entry.id   b07e64698eb05116310addc004e91e0e
#
_cell.length_a   1.000
_cell.length_b   1.000
_cell.length_c   1.000
_cell.angle_alpha   90.00
_cell.angle_beta   90.00
_cell.angle_gamma   90.00
#
_symmetry.space_group_name_H-M   'P 1'
#
loop_
_entity.id
_entity.type
_entity.pdbx_description
1 polymer ?
#
loop_
_entity_poly.entity_id
_entity_poly.type
_entity_poly.pdbx_seq_one_letter_code
_entity_poly.pdbx_strand_id
1 'polypeptide(L)'
;MYEIFADLHVHIGRSENNKPIKITAAKSLNFANIAKECADRKGINVVGIIDCASPYVIEDIENFLQQGDAYEIADGGIIYKDKVCIILGSEIETAEINDNGKTGSAHNLCYFPHLEDIKGF
;
A
#
# COMPACT_ATOMS: atom_id res chain seq x y z
N MET A 1 3.44 26.54 -10.84
CA MET A 1 3.68 25.11 -11.14
C MET A 1 3.67 24.32 -9.83
N TYR A 2 2.86 23.27 -9.78
CA TYR A 2 2.83 22.41 -8.60
C TYR A 2 3.77 21.23 -8.82
N GLU A 3 4.65 21.00 -7.86
CA GLU A 3 5.48 19.81 -7.86
C GLU A 3 4.79 18.73 -7.02
N ILE A 4 4.64 17.55 -7.57
CA ILE A 4 4.06 16.39 -6.88
C ILE A 4 5.16 15.38 -6.67
N PHE A 5 5.37 14.99 -5.43
CA PHE A 5 6.32 13.94 -5.07
C PHE A 5 5.55 12.66 -4.76
N ALA A 6 5.87 11.61 -5.48
CA ALA A 6 5.18 10.34 -5.38
C ALA A 6 6.17 9.19 -5.15
N ASP A 7 5.80 8.25 -4.28
CA ASP A 7 6.46 6.96 -4.13
C ASP A 7 5.38 5.89 -4.23
N LEU A 8 5.39 5.12 -5.31
CA LEU A 8 4.33 4.17 -5.61
C LEU A 8 4.66 2.72 -5.26
N HIS A 9 5.76 2.48 -4.55
CA HIS A 9 6.20 1.12 -4.26
C HIS A 9 6.77 1.00 -2.85
N VAL A 10 5.91 1.18 -1.85
CA VAL A 10 6.32 1.06 -0.44
C VAL A 10 5.73 -0.21 0.15
N HIS A 11 6.59 -1.09 0.65
CA HIS A 11 6.20 -2.35 1.28
C HIS A 11 5.95 -2.18 2.77
N ILE A 12 5.04 -3.01 3.30
CA ILE A 12 4.75 -3.07 4.73
C ILE A 12 5.61 -4.17 5.35
N GLY A 13 6.35 -3.83 6.41
CA GLY A 13 7.15 -4.81 7.13
C GLY A 13 6.33 -5.65 8.09
N ARG A 14 5.46 -5.02 8.87
CA ARG A 14 4.60 -5.68 9.84
C ARG A 14 3.25 -4.99 9.96
N SER A 15 2.24 -5.74 10.40
CA SER A 15 0.96 -5.15 10.78
C SER A 15 1.08 -4.49 12.16
N GLU A 16 0.06 -3.72 12.56
CA GLU A 16 0.00 -3.11 13.90
C GLU A 16 -0.01 -4.16 15.00
N ASN A 17 -0.56 -5.34 14.73
CA ASN A 17 -0.56 -6.48 15.66
C ASN A 17 0.73 -7.31 15.58
N ASN A 18 1.77 -6.75 14.99
CA ASN A 18 3.11 -7.35 14.90
C ASN A 18 3.17 -8.64 14.07
N LYS A 19 2.27 -8.80 13.11
CA LYS A 19 2.32 -9.92 12.16
C LYS A 19 3.27 -9.59 11.02
N PRO A 20 4.23 -10.47 10.67
CA PRO A 20 5.14 -10.22 9.56
C PRO A 20 4.38 -10.15 8.22
N ILE A 21 4.69 -9.15 7.40
CA ILE A 21 4.09 -8.97 6.08
C ILE A 21 5.16 -9.15 5.00
N LYS A 22 6.15 -8.27 4.96
CA LYS A 22 7.27 -8.40 4.04
C LYS A 22 8.56 -8.52 4.86
N ILE A 23 9.20 -9.70 4.80
CA ILE A 23 10.37 -10.00 5.64
C ILE A 23 11.53 -9.05 5.37
N THR A 24 11.70 -8.62 4.13
CA THR A 24 12.80 -7.73 3.73
C THR A 24 12.56 -6.26 4.05
N ALA A 25 11.33 -5.87 4.42
CA ALA A 25 11.02 -4.50 4.80
C ALA A 25 11.30 -4.27 6.29
N ALA A 26 11.52 -3.03 6.66
CA ALA A 26 11.78 -2.67 8.07
C ALA A 26 10.57 -2.97 8.94
N LYS A 27 10.82 -3.46 10.15
CA LYS A 27 9.75 -3.87 11.10
C LYS A 27 8.85 -2.72 11.53
N SER A 28 9.35 -1.48 11.50
CA SER A 28 8.57 -0.30 11.85
C SER A 28 7.62 0.18 10.74
N LEU A 29 7.71 -0.42 9.54
CA LEU A 29 6.89 -0.01 8.40
C LEU A 29 5.53 -0.71 8.44
N ASN A 30 4.61 -0.17 9.23
CA ASN A 30 3.20 -0.52 9.14
C ASN A 30 2.45 0.58 8.36
N PHE A 31 1.18 0.33 8.03
CA PHE A 31 0.39 1.24 7.21
C PHE A 31 0.33 2.66 7.81
N ALA A 32 -0.01 2.77 9.08
CA ALA A 32 -0.15 4.06 9.75
C ALA A 32 1.18 4.82 9.81
N ASN A 33 2.28 4.14 10.11
CA ASN A 33 3.60 4.77 10.19
C ASN A 33 4.07 5.28 8.82
N ILE A 34 3.81 4.54 7.76
CA ILE A 34 4.13 4.98 6.39
C ILE A 34 3.36 6.26 6.06
N ALA A 35 2.07 6.30 6.35
CA ALA A 35 1.24 7.47 6.10
C ALA A 35 1.74 8.69 6.89
N LYS A 36 2.08 8.52 8.15
CA LYS A 36 2.62 9.59 9.01
C LYS A 36 3.95 10.13 8.50
N GLU A 37 4.86 9.24 8.11
CA GLU A 37 6.16 9.66 7.57
C GLU A 37 5.99 10.48 6.29
N CYS A 38 5.11 10.06 5.40
CA CYS A 38 4.85 10.79 4.17
C CYS A 38 4.26 12.17 4.43
N ALA A 39 3.34 12.27 5.40
CA ALA A 39 2.69 13.53 5.73
C ALA A 39 3.62 14.49 6.47
N ASP A 40 4.41 13.99 7.43
CA ASP A 40 5.12 14.82 8.39
C ASP A 40 6.57 15.11 8.03
N ARG A 41 7.25 14.18 7.34
CA ARG A 41 8.70 14.27 7.16
C ARG A 41 9.18 14.25 5.73
N LYS A 42 8.58 13.42 4.88
CA LYS A 42 9.13 13.17 3.54
C LYS A 42 8.61 14.10 2.46
N GLY A 43 7.59 14.88 2.74
CA GLY A 43 6.98 15.75 1.73
C GLY A 43 6.42 15.00 0.53
N ILE A 44 6.08 13.73 0.69
CA ILE A 44 5.49 12.91 -0.36
C ILE A 44 3.99 13.17 -0.40
N ASN A 45 3.48 13.54 -1.58
CA ASN A 45 2.06 13.86 -1.76
C ASN A 45 1.23 12.65 -2.14
N VAL A 46 1.82 11.68 -2.84
CA VAL A 46 1.15 10.46 -3.27
C VAL A 46 2.03 9.26 -2.90
N VAL A 47 1.46 8.29 -2.18
CA VAL A 47 2.17 7.08 -1.80
C VAL A 47 1.36 5.87 -2.19
N GLY A 48 2.00 4.93 -2.90
CA GLY A 48 1.42 3.62 -3.17
C GLY A 48 1.95 2.62 -2.15
N ILE A 49 1.08 2.13 -1.29
CA ILE A 49 1.46 1.15 -0.26
C ILE A 49 1.09 -0.23 -0.76
N ILE A 50 2.09 -1.08 -0.88
CA ILE A 50 1.94 -2.45 -1.38
C ILE A 50 1.62 -3.37 -0.19
N ASP A 51 1.28 -4.63 -0.48
CA ASP A 51 0.92 -5.65 0.52
C ASP A 51 -0.44 -5.41 1.19
N CYS A 52 -1.29 -4.57 0.60
CA CYS A 52 -2.60 -4.22 1.18
C CYS A 52 -3.66 -5.32 1.05
N ALA A 53 -3.39 -6.39 0.29
CA ALA A 53 -4.31 -7.53 0.19
C ALA A 53 -4.23 -8.49 1.39
N SER A 54 -3.22 -8.36 2.23
CA SER A 54 -3.10 -9.15 3.45
C SER A 54 -4.27 -8.85 4.40
N PRO A 55 -4.93 -9.88 4.98
CA PRO A 55 -6.01 -9.65 5.95
C PRO A 55 -5.59 -8.79 7.14
N TYR A 56 -4.35 -8.92 7.58
CA TYR A 56 -3.83 -8.13 8.70
C TYR A 56 -3.69 -6.65 8.33
N VAL A 57 -3.28 -6.37 7.10
CA VAL A 57 -3.15 -5.00 6.59
C VAL A 57 -4.53 -4.39 6.34
N ILE A 58 -5.47 -5.16 5.81
CA ILE A 58 -6.86 -4.70 5.62
C ILE A 58 -7.45 -4.25 6.96
N GLU A 59 -7.24 -5.01 8.02
CA GLU A 59 -7.69 -4.63 9.35
C GLU A 59 -7.04 -3.31 9.81
N ASP A 60 -5.75 -3.15 9.58
CA ASP A 60 -5.03 -1.92 9.91
C ASP A 60 -5.60 -0.72 9.15
N ILE A 61 -5.94 -0.90 7.87
CA ILE A 61 -6.53 0.16 7.03
C ILE A 61 -7.92 0.54 7.56
N GLU A 62 -8.74 -0.44 7.92
CA GLU A 62 -10.07 -0.18 8.47
C GLU A 62 -9.97 0.64 9.77
N ASN A 63 -9.05 0.27 10.66
CA ASN A 63 -8.81 1.01 11.89
C ASN A 63 -8.30 2.42 11.62
N PHE A 64 -7.43 2.57 10.64
CA PHE A 64 -6.88 3.85 10.22
C PHE A 64 -7.98 4.80 9.73
N LEU A 65 -8.91 4.29 8.94
CA LEU A 65 -10.04 5.08 8.43
C LEU A 65 -11.00 5.49 9.57
N GLN A 66 -11.17 4.64 10.57
CA GLN A 66 -12.04 4.92 11.71
C GLN A 66 -11.50 6.02 12.63
N GLN A 67 -10.22 6.32 12.57
CA GLN A 67 -9.62 7.37 13.40
C GLN A 67 -10.04 8.79 13.01
N GLY A 68 -10.57 8.97 11.81
CA GLY A 68 -11.13 10.25 11.37
C GLY A 68 -10.16 11.20 10.66
N ASP A 69 -8.86 10.90 10.64
CA ASP A 69 -7.86 11.71 9.97
C ASP A 69 -7.72 11.38 8.48
N ALA A 70 -8.37 10.33 8.02
CA ALA A 70 -8.30 9.85 6.65
C ALA A 70 -9.68 9.43 6.14
N TYR A 71 -9.87 9.55 4.84
CA TYR A 71 -11.12 9.16 4.20
C TYR A 71 -10.88 8.71 2.75
N GLU A 72 -11.70 7.80 2.29
CA GLU A 72 -11.68 7.38 0.88
C GLU A 72 -12.38 8.42 0.01
N ILE A 73 -11.84 8.65 -1.19
CA ILE A 73 -12.46 9.55 -2.17
C ILE A 73 -13.09 8.75 -3.30
N ALA A 74 -14.13 9.31 -3.91
CA ALA A 74 -14.92 8.63 -4.94
C ALA A 74 -14.08 8.19 -6.14
N ASP A 75 -13.09 9.00 -6.53
CA ASP A 75 -12.22 8.71 -7.67
C ASP A 75 -11.09 7.71 -7.35
N GLY A 76 -11.00 7.29 -6.12
CA GLY A 76 -9.99 6.31 -5.68
C GLY A 76 -8.90 6.92 -4.83
N GLY A 77 -8.43 6.12 -3.86
CA GLY A 77 -7.39 6.51 -2.93
C GLY A 77 -7.93 6.98 -1.59
N ILE A 78 -7.02 7.13 -0.65
CA ILE A 78 -7.32 7.60 0.71
C ILE A 78 -6.57 8.92 0.93
N ILE A 79 -7.28 9.94 1.35
CA ILE A 79 -6.66 11.23 1.71
C ILE A 79 -6.40 11.23 3.21
N TYR A 80 -5.15 11.48 3.60
CA TYR A 80 -4.73 11.53 4.99
C TYR A 80 -4.31 12.95 5.36
N LYS A 81 -4.95 13.52 6.37
CA LYS A 81 -4.69 14.87 6.89
C LYS A 81 -4.69 15.97 5.80
N ASP A 82 -5.47 15.76 4.74
CA ASP A 82 -5.52 16.66 3.57
C ASP A 82 -4.16 16.94 2.91
N LYS A 83 -3.18 16.07 3.15
CA LYS A 83 -1.80 16.24 2.65
C LYS A 83 -1.34 15.13 1.72
N VAL A 84 -1.72 13.90 2.01
CA VAL A 84 -1.20 12.72 1.32
C VAL A 84 -2.33 11.91 0.73
N CYS A 85 -2.18 11.54 -0.54
CA CYS A 85 -3.06 10.56 -1.18
C CYS A 85 -2.40 9.19 -1.12
N ILE A 86 -3.08 8.24 -0.50
CA ILE A 86 -2.60 6.86 -0.34
C ILE A 86 -3.32 5.99 -1.34
N ILE A 87 -2.56 5.26 -2.17
CA ILE A 87 -3.10 4.32 -3.14
C ILE A 87 -2.81 2.91 -2.64
N LEU A 88 -3.84 2.08 -2.55
CA LEU A 88 -3.73 0.72 -2.06
C LEU A 88 -3.25 -0.20 -3.18
N GLY A 89 -2.20 -0.97 -2.92
CA GLY A 89 -1.63 -1.84 -3.92
C GLY A 89 -1.35 -3.24 -3.40
N SER A 90 -1.13 -4.15 -4.34
CA SER A 90 -0.69 -5.51 -4.06
C SER A 90 0.25 -5.97 -5.15
N GLU A 91 1.17 -6.84 -4.79
CA GLU A 91 2.10 -7.45 -5.74
C GLU A 91 1.60 -8.86 -6.08
N ILE A 92 1.52 -9.15 -7.37
CA ILE A 92 1.12 -10.46 -7.88
C ILE A 92 2.32 -11.10 -8.54
N GLU A 93 2.65 -12.31 -8.11
CA GLU A 93 3.68 -13.12 -8.76
C GLU A 93 3.00 -14.12 -9.69
N THR A 94 3.42 -14.10 -10.96
CA THR A 94 2.93 -15.06 -11.96
C THR A 94 4.10 -15.93 -12.44
N ALA A 95 3.85 -17.24 -12.54
CA ALA A 95 4.81 -18.18 -13.11
C ALA A 95 4.58 -18.27 -14.62
N GLU A 96 5.66 -18.12 -15.40
CA GLU A 96 5.62 -18.22 -16.86
C GLU A 96 6.56 -19.32 -17.34
N ILE A 97 6.13 -20.05 -18.36
CA ILE A 97 6.99 -21.03 -19.05
C ILE A 97 7.47 -20.37 -20.33
N ASN A 98 8.78 -20.19 -20.45
CA ASN A 98 9.37 -19.61 -21.65
C ASN A 98 9.56 -20.65 -22.75
N ASP A 99 10.01 -20.20 -23.94
CA ASP A 99 10.20 -21.03 -25.13
C ASP A 99 11.19 -22.18 -24.94
N ASN A 100 12.03 -22.11 -23.95
CA ASN A 100 13.02 -23.15 -23.62
C ASN A 100 12.50 -24.14 -22.57
N GLY A 101 11.23 -24.05 -22.17
CA GLY A 101 10.66 -24.89 -21.16
C GLY A 101 11.10 -24.55 -19.73
N LYS A 102 11.77 -23.43 -19.54
CA LYS A 102 12.16 -22.94 -18.21
C LYS A 102 11.03 -22.12 -17.60
N THR A 103 10.79 -22.33 -16.31
CA THR A 103 9.81 -21.55 -15.57
C THR A 103 10.46 -20.26 -15.07
N GLY A 104 9.86 -19.13 -15.44
CA GLY A 104 10.21 -17.83 -14.90
C GLY A 104 9.09 -17.29 -14.04
N SER A 105 9.36 -16.29 -13.23
CA SER A 105 8.33 -15.57 -12.48
C SER A 105 8.35 -14.10 -12.85
N ALA A 106 7.16 -13.51 -12.95
CA ALA A 106 6.99 -12.08 -13.17
C ALA A 106 6.24 -11.48 -11.98
N HIS A 107 6.70 -10.32 -11.51
CA HIS A 107 6.06 -9.57 -10.45
C HIS A 107 5.31 -8.39 -11.05
N ASN A 108 4.00 -8.33 -10.80
CA ASN A 108 3.14 -7.25 -11.28
C ASN A 108 2.56 -6.52 -10.08
N LEU A 109 2.54 -5.18 -10.16
CA LEU A 109 1.89 -4.35 -9.16
C LEU A 109 0.49 -4.02 -9.61
N CYS A 110 -0.48 -4.25 -8.73
CA CYS A 110 -1.87 -3.90 -8.94
C CYS A 110 -2.29 -2.85 -7.92
N TYR A 111 -2.97 -1.79 -8.39
CA TYR A 111 -3.48 -0.73 -7.54
C TYR A 111 -5.00 -0.75 -7.55
N PHE A 112 -5.60 -0.52 -6.40
CA PHE A 112 -7.05 -0.59 -6.23
C PHE A 112 -7.59 0.78 -5.81
N PRO A 113 -8.68 1.25 -6.44
CA PRO A 113 -9.23 2.56 -6.10
C PRO A 113 -9.83 2.63 -4.70
N HIS A 114 -10.40 1.53 -4.20
CA HIS A 114 -11.05 1.51 -2.89
C HIS A 114 -10.70 0.25 -2.11
N LEU A 115 -10.85 0.32 -0.79
CA LEU A 115 -10.62 -0.83 0.09
C LEU A 115 -11.52 -2.02 -0.25
N GLU A 116 -12.77 -1.76 -0.62
CA GLU A 116 -13.71 -2.82 -1.03
C GLU A 116 -13.21 -3.62 -2.23
N ASP A 117 -12.52 -2.98 -3.16
CA ASP A 117 -11.98 -3.63 -4.34
C ASP A 117 -10.87 -4.62 -3.96
N ILE A 118 -10.01 -4.25 -3.02
CA ILE A 118 -8.93 -5.13 -2.58
C ILE A 118 -9.44 -6.28 -1.70
N LYS A 119 -10.52 -6.07 -0.97
CA LYS A 119 -11.17 -7.15 -0.20
C LYS A 119 -11.75 -8.24 -1.08
N GLY A 120 -12.19 -7.88 -2.28
CA GLY A 120 -12.71 -8.83 -3.26
C GLY A 120 -11.64 -9.53 -4.08
N PHE A 121 -10.41 -9.14 -3.89
CA PHE A 121 -9.25 -9.70 -4.63
C PHE A 121 -8.72 -11.04 -4.01
#